data_6d2a94e2eb1ca9b4a8d9646ef7cca3b8
#
_entry.id   6d2a94e2eb1ca9b4a8d9646ef7cca3b8
#
_cell.length_a   1.000
_cell.length_b   1.000
_cell.length_c   1.000
_cell.angle_alpha   90.00
_cell.angle_beta   90.00
_cell.angle_gamma   90.00
#
_symmetry.space_group_name_H-M   'P 1'
#
loop_
_entity.id
_entity.type
_entity.pdbx_description
1 polymer ?
#
loop_
_entity_poly.entity_id
_entity_poly.type
_entity_poly.pdbx_seq_one_letter_code
_entity_poly.pdbx_strand_id
1 'polypeptide(L)'
;REHVVVLSDHSQLSPEAIFRKLKVNPGHFNMQKQTLGGLLAGKDQPLKERIDWGKMRMDPTDIADVNGSTYTFLVNGYGPKDNWTALFTPGERVRLRIINAAAMSIFNVRIPGLRLTIVQADGLNVRPVEVDEFQIGVAETYDVIVTPTDDRAYTLVAEANDRSGMGRATLAPRAGMSAQVPPLRERPLATMK
;
A
#
# COMPACT_ATOMS: atom_id res chain seq x y z
N ARG A 1 2.51 -22.26 -10.32
CA ARG A 1 1.12 -21.73 -10.18
C ARG A 1 1.10 -20.25 -10.45
N GLU A 2 -0.08 -19.72 -10.83
CA GLU A 2 -0.23 -18.30 -11.15
C GLU A 2 -1.51 -17.75 -10.50
N HIS A 3 -1.44 -16.52 -9.98
CA HIS A 3 -2.59 -15.78 -9.45
C HIS A 3 -2.55 -14.34 -9.92
N VAL A 4 -3.71 -13.80 -10.29
CA VAL A 4 -3.88 -12.37 -10.54
C VAL A 4 -4.29 -11.70 -9.23
N VAL A 5 -3.63 -10.60 -8.90
CA VAL A 5 -3.82 -9.81 -7.68
C VAL A 5 -4.13 -8.38 -8.09
N VAL A 6 -5.41 -8.01 -8.02
CA VAL A 6 -5.86 -6.64 -8.34
C VAL A 6 -5.96 -5.86 -7.04
N LEU A 7 -5.16 -4.81 -6.93
CA LEU A 7 -5.22 -3.84 -5.85
C LEU A 7 -6.15 -2.70 -6.26
N SER A 8 -7.05 -2.29 -5.40
CA SER A 8 -7.96 -1.18 -5.66
C SER A 8 -8.33 -0.43 -4.38
N ASP A 9 -8.86 0.76 -4.55
CA ASP A 9 -9.41 1.57 -3.48
C ASP A 9 -10.90 1.81 -3.72
N HIS A 10 -11.69 1.84 -2.65
CA HIS A 10 -13.12 2.08 -2.69
C HIS A 10 -13.52 3.11 -1.65
N SER A 11 -14.29 4.11 -2.06
CA SER A 11 -14.88 5.09 -1.16
C SER A 11 -16.39 4.98 -1.14
N GLN A 12 -16.99 5.18 0.04
CA GLN A 12 -18.44 5.34 0.18
C GLN A 12 -18.91 6.74 -0.22
N LEU A 13 -17.99 7.70 -0.36
CA LEU A 13 -18.29 9.03 -0.86
C LEU A 13 -18.35 9.02 -2.40
N SER A 14 -19.28 9.75 -2.97
CA SER A 14 -19.29 9.94 -4.41
C SER A 14 -18.10 10.80 -4.88
N PRO A 15 -17.64 10.64 -6.14
CA PRO A 15 -16.55 11.47 -6.68
C PRO A 15 -16.83 12.97 -6.56
N GLU A 16 -18.08 13.39 -6.75
CA GLU A 16 -18.49 14.78 -6.63
C GLU A 16 -18.42 15.28 -5.18
N ALA A 17 -18.72 14.41 -4.21
CA ALA A 17 -18.58 14.75 -2.79
C ALA A 17 -17.10 14.92 -2.40
N ILE A 18 -16.23 14.03 -2.89
CA ILE A 18 -14.77 14.13 -2.71
C ILE A 18 -14.27 15.43 -3.34
N PHE A 19 -14.62 15.69 -4.59
CA PHE A 19 -14.19 16.87 -5.32
C PHE A 19 -14.63 18.18 -4.64
N ARG A 20 -15.89 18.28 -4.17
CA ARG A 20 -16.36 19.45 -3.42
C ARG A 20 -15.56 19.70 -2.16
N LYS A 21 -15.21 18.63 -1.41
CA LYS A 21 -14.41 18.74 -0.19
C LYS A 21 -13.01 19.25 -0.49
N LEU A 22 -12.36 18.72 -1.52
CA LEU A 22 -11.02 19.16 -1.96
C LEU A 22 -11.02 20.61 -2.46
N LYS A 23 -12.08 21.06 -3.15
CA LYS A 23 -12.20 22.46 -3.57
C LYS A 23 -12.26 23.44 -2.40
N VAL A 24 -12.92 23.06 -1.31
CA VAL A 24 -13.02 23.90 -0.11
C VAL A 24 -11.75 23.85 0.73
N ASN A 25 -11.15 22.67 0.85
CA ASN A 25 -9.93 22.44 1.61
C ASN A 25 -9.11 21.33 0.93
N PRO A 26 -8.04 21.68 0.18
CA PRO A 26 -7.20 20.68 -0.51
C PRO A 26 -6.65 19.57 0.40
N GLY A 27 -6.36 19.88 1.66
CA GLY A 27 -5.92 18.88 2.64
C GLY A 27 -7.06 18.23 3.43
N HIS A 28 -8.31 18.22 2.93
CA HIS A 28 -9.45 17.70 3.69
C HIS A 28 -9.28 16.23 4.12
N PHE A 29 -8.70 15.41 3.26
CA PHE A 29 -8.49 13.97 3.51
C PHE A 29 -7.13 13.63 4.11
N ASN A 30 -6.23 14.61 4.23
CA ASN A 30 -4.95 14.40 4.91
C ASN A 30 -5.13 14.43 6.42
N MET A 31 -5.40 13.25 7.00
CA MET A 31 -5.61 13.09 8.45
C MET A 31 -4.30 12.95 9.24
N GLN A 32 -3.15 12.93 8.55
CA GLN A 32 -1.83 12.76 9.17
C GLN A 32 -1.03 14.07 9.23
N LYS A 33 -1.70 15.22 9.21
CA LYS A 33 -1.07 16.53 9.30
C LYS A 33 -0.23 16.68 10.56
N GLN A 34 0.85 17.44 10.43
CA GLN A 34 1.69 17.82 11.56
C GLN A 34 0.91 18.69 12.56
N THR A 35 1.17 18.49 13.83
CA THR A 35 0.50 19.19 14.92
C THR A 35 1.48 19.98 15.79
N LEU A 36 0.99 20.96 16.56
CA LEU A 36 1.81 21.64 17.57
C LEU A 36 2.26 20.65 18.67
N GLY A 37 1.36 19.74 19.07
CA GLY A 37 1.71 18.71 20.05
C GLY A 37 2.80 17.77 19.54
N GLY A 38 2.76 17.40 18.25
CA GLY A 38 3.81 16.59 17.62
C GLY A 38 5.15 17.32 17.52
N LEU A 39 5.12 18.65 17.29
CA LEU A 39 6.34 19.46 17.33
C LEU A 39 6.96 19.47 18.73
N LEU A 40 6.16 19.74 19.75
CA LEU A 40 6.64 19.77 21.15
C LEU A 40 7.11 18.41 21.64
N ALA A 41 6.50 17.33 21.16
CA ALA A 41 6.89 15.96 21.49
C ALA A 41 8.07 15.43 20.66
N GLY A 42 8.59 16.21 19.71
CA GLY A 42 9.68 15.76 18.80
C GLY A 42 9.29 14.64 17.84
N LYS A 43 7.98 14.39 17.64
CA LYS A 43 7.46 13.35 16.75
C LYS A 43 7.28 13.81 15.31
N ASP A 44 7.16 15.12 15.12
CA ASP A 44 6.97 15.75 13.82
C ASP A 44 8.24 16.55 13.46
N GLN A 45 8.27 17.11 12.25
CA GLN A 45 9.40 17.93 11.80
C GLN A 45 9.62 19.16 12.67
N PRO A 46 10.88 19.59 12.83
CA PRO A 46 11.22 20.79 13.58
C PRO A 46 10.69 22.06 12.91
N LEU A 47 10.52 23.12 13.69
CA LEU A 47 9.90 24.37 13.24
C LEU A 47 10.55 24.97 11.98
N LYS A 48 11.87 24.88 11.86
CA LYS A 48 12.59 25.37 10.68
C LYS A 48 12.10 24.70 9.40
N GLU A 49 12.03 23.37 9.40
CA GLU A 49 11.57 22.61 8.24
C GLU A 49 10.10 22.89 7.93
N ARG A 50 9.25 23.02 8.95
CA ARG A 50 7.84 23.41 8.77
C ARG A 50 7.68 24.77 8.07
N ILE A 51 8.52 25.74 8.43
CA ILE A 51 8.53 27.05 7.79
C ILE A 51 8.94 26.93 6.32
N ASP A 52 9.95 26.13 6.02
CA ASP A 52 10.43 25.95 4.65
C ASP A 52 9.37 25.25 3.78
N TRP A 53 8.71 24.20 4.28
CA TRP A 53 7.56 23.58 3.62
C TRP A 53 6.38 24.54 3.47
N GLY A 54 6.09 25.34 4.51
CA GLY A 54 5.02 26.35 4.49
C GLY A 54 5.24 27.45 3.45
N LYS A 55 6.48 27.88 3.19
CA LYS A 55 6.81 28.82 2.11
C LYS A 55 6.45 28.26 0.73
N MET A 56 6.55 26.97 0.54
CA MET A 56 6.15 26.28 -0.70
C MET A 56 4.65 25.96 -0.75
N ARG A 57 3.90 26.29 0.30
CA ARG A 57 2.47 25.92 0.46
C ARG A 57 2.24 24.40 0.37
N MET A 58 3.17 23.62 0.88
CA MET A 58 3.14 22.16 0.90
C MET A 58 3.18 21.64 2.34
N ASP A 59 2.71 20.44 2.55
CA ASP A 59 2.83 19.69 3.82
C ASP A 59 3.65 18.42 3.56
N PRO A 60 4.71 18.14 4.34
CA PRO A 60 5.54 16.95 4.12
C PRO A 60 4.81 15.63 4.37
N THR A 61 3.61 15.67 4.91
CA THR A 61 2.74 14.50 5.08
C THR A 61 1.70 14.36 3.97
N ASP A 62 1.68 15.30 3.02
CA ASP A 62 0.73 15.35 1.91
C ASP A 62 1.26 14.51 0.73
N ILE A 63 1.27 13.19 0.93
CA ILE A 63 1.77 12.23 -0.05
C ILE A 63 0.67 11.83 -1.04
N ALA A 64 -0.59 12.00 -0.65
CA ALA A 64 -1.76 11.76 -1.48
C ALA A 64 -2.90 12.71 -1.11
N ASP A 65 -3.58 13.27 -2.12
CA ASP A 65 -4.70 14.20 -1.92
C ASP A 65 -5.90 13.51 -1.27
N VAL A 66 -6.15 12.25 -1.63
CA VAL A 66 -7.20 11.41 -1.06
C VAL A 66 -6.57 10.13 -0.55
N ASN A 67 -6.84 9.79 0.70
CA ASN A 67 -6.22 8.66 1.38
C ASN A 67 -7.23 7.79 2.13
N GLY A 68 -6.74 6.87 2.95
CA GLY A 68 -7.53 5.92 3.72
C GLY A 68 -8.54 6.53 4.70
N SER A 69 -8.55 7.86 4.88
CA SER A 69 -9.65 8.51 5.61
C SER A 69 -10.99 8.36 4.89
N THR A 70 -10.97 8.14 3.59
CA THR A 70 -12.16 7.89 2.75
C THR A 70 -12.08 6.57 1.99
N TYR A 71 -10.90 5.97 1.85
CA TYR A 71 -10.73 4.71 1.11
C TYR A 71 -10.65 3.49 2.01
N THR A 72 -11.31 2.42 1.54
CA THR A 72 -11.04 1.03 1.93
C THR A 72 -10.20 0.40 0.82
N PHE A 73 -9.06 -0.16 1.17
CA PHE A 73 -8.17 -0.82 0.21
C PHE A 73 -8.57 -2.28 0.02
N LEU A 74 -8.68 -2.71 -1.23
CA LEU A 74 -9.19 -4.02 -1.59
C LEU A 74 -8.13 -4.83 -2.32
N VAL A 75 -8.20 -6.16 -2.15
CA VAL A 75 -7.46 -7.13 -2.96
C VAL A 75 -8.47 -8.05 -3.63
N ASN A 76 -8.52 -8.05 -4.96
CA ASN A 76 -9.51 -8.79 -5.77
C ASN A 76 -10.96 -8.49 -5.34
N GLY A 77 -11.26 -7.25 -4.95
CA GLY A 77 -12.58 -6.82 -4.48
C GLY A 77 -12.89 -7.15 -3.02
N TYR A 78 -12.01 -7.88 -2.33
CA TYR A 78 -12.17 -8.21 -0.91
C TYR A 78 -11.56 -7.14 -0.02
N GLY A 79 -12.33 -6.68 0.96
CA GLY A 79 -11.85 -5.76 2.00
C GLY A 79 -10.93 -6.45 3.01
N PRO A 80 -10.26 -5.67 3.87
CA PRO A 80 -9.32 -6.22 4.86
C PRO A 80 -9.95 -7.21 5.85
N LYS A 81 -11.29 -7.19 6.00
CA LYS A 81 -12.02 -8.14 6.88
C LYS A 81 -12.37 -9.44 6.18
N ASP A 82 -12.54 -9.42 4.85
CA ASP A 82 -13.09 -10.55 4.08
C ASP A 82 -12.02 -11.52 3.59
N ASN A 83 -10.80 -11.05 3.35
CA ASN A 83 -9.59 -11.83 3.08
C ASN A 83 -9.66 -12.82 1.87
N TRP A 84 -9.25 -12.35 0.69
CA TRP A 84 -9.01 -13.24 -0.44
C TRP A 84 -7.81 -14.17 -0.19
N THR A 85 -7.89 -15.44 -0.64
CA THR A 85 -6.83 -16.42 -0.44
C THR A 85 -6.33 -16.99 -1.77
N ALA A 86 -5.02 -16.91 -2.02
CA ALA A 86 -4.31 -17.62 -3.07
C ALA A 86 -3.72 -18.92 -2.52
N LEU A 87 -3.84 -20.01 -3.27
CA LEU A 87 -3.31 -21.32 -2.85
C LEU A 87 -1.97 -21.64 -3.50
N PHE A 88 -1.09 -22.30 -2.75
CA PHE A 88 0.19 -22.82 -3.26
C PHE A 88 0.44 -24.25 -2.76
N THR A 89 1.43 -24.91 -3.33
CA THR A 89 2.03 -26.13 -2.79
C THR A 89 3.42 -25.78 -2.25
N PRO A 90 3.80 -26.22 -1.03
CA PRO A 90 5.14 -25.96 -0.50
C PRO A 90 6.24 -26.36 -1.49
N GLY A 91 7.21 -25.44 -1.71
CA GLY A 91 8.29 -25.60 -2.70
C GLY A 91 7.90 -25.21 -4.14
N GLU A 92 6.63 -24.95 -4.42
CA GLU A 92 6.18 -24.49 -5.74
C GLU A 92 6.56 -23.03 -5.99
N ARG A 93 7.00 -22.75 -7.22
CA ARG A 93 7.14 -21.37 -7.69
C ARG A 93 5.76 -20.81 -8.02
N VAL A 94 5.37 -19.76 -7.33
CA VAL A 94 4.08 -19.07 -7.51
C VAL A 94 4.33 -17.72 -8.16
N ARG A 95 3.67 -17.46 -9.28
CA ARG A 95 3.67 -16.17 -9.96
C ARG A 95 2.46 -15.37 -9.48
N LEU A 96 2.72 -14.20 -8.96
CA LEU A 96 1.70 -13.22 -8.61
C LEU A 96 1.75 -12.10 -9.65
N ARG A 97 0.66 -11.93 -10.40
CA ARG A 97 0.49 -10.84 -11.36
C ARG A 97 -0.25 -9.72 -10.64
N ILE A 98 0.48 -8.73 -10.21
CA ILE A 98 -0.03 -7.65 -9.35
C ILE A 98 -0.34 -6.43 -10.23
N ILE A 99 -1.58 -5.97 -10.14
CA ILE A 99 -2.11 -4.86 -10.92
C ILE A 99 -2.62 -3.80 -9.93
N ASN A 100 -2.13 -2.58 -10.00
CA ASN A 100 -2.70 -1.48 -9.25
C ASN A 100 -3.79 -0.79 -10.08
N ALA A 101 -5.04 -1.13 -9.78
CA ALA A 101 -6.24 -0.54 -10.37
C ALA A 101 -6.91 0.49 -9.45
N ALA A 102 -6.18 1.04 -8.48
CA ALA A 102 -6.68 2.09 -7.60
C ALA A 102 -6.86 3.40 -8.37
N ALA A 103 -7.82 4.21 -7.93
CA ALA A 103 -8.05 5.54 -8.51
C ALA A 103 -6.89 6.50 -8.20
N MET A 104 -6.22 6.34 -7.05
CA MET A 104 -5.22 7.30 -6.58
C MET A 104 -4.14 6.67 -5.68
N SER A 105 -4.38 5.50 -5.14
CA SER A 105 -3.52 4.92 -4.10
C SER A 105 -2.28 4.27 -4.68
N ILE A 106 -1.13 4.63 -4.16
CA ILE A 106 0.15 3.98 -4.37
C ILE A 106 0.37 2.98 -3.24
N PHE A 107 0.80 1.77 -3.55
CA PHE A 107 0.99 0.73 -2.55
C PHE A 107 2.44 0.28 -2.43
N ASN A 108 2.84 -0.03 -1.18
CA ASN A 108 4.04 -0.80 -0.89
C ASN A 108 3.62 -2.26 -0.69
N VAL A 109 4.09 -3.14 -1.57
CA VAL A 109 3.69 -4.55 -1.58
C VAL A 109 4.78 -5.42 -1.00
N ARG A 110 4.42 -6.25 -0.02
CA ARG A 110 5.32 -7.22 0.63
C ARG A 110 4.58 -8.47 1.07
N ILE A 111 5.32 -9.53 1.28
CA ILE A 111 4.84 -10.75 1.94
C ILE A 111 5.83 -11.06 3.06
N PRO A 112 5.56 -10.69 4.32
CA PRO A 112 6.49 -10.92 5.43
C PRO A 112 6.92 -12.39 5.52
N GLY A 113 8.23 -12.60 5.53
CA GLY A 113 8.84 -13.92 5.57
C GLY A 113 9.08 -14.58 4.20
N LEU A 114 8.78 -13.90 3.09
CA LEU A 114 9.13 -14.34 1.74
C LEU A 114 9.87 -13.24 0.97
N ARG A 115 10.85 -13.67 0.17
CA ARG A 115 11.47 -12.81 -0.85
C ARG A 115 10.57 -12.78 -2.10
N LEU A 116 10.54 -11.63 -2.74
CA LEU A 116 9.79 -11.39 -3.96
C LEU A 116 10.79 -11.23 -5.11
N THR A 117 10.70 -12.04 -6.15
CA THR A 117 11.53 -11.87 -7.35
C THR A 117 10.71 -11.20 -8.44
N ILE A 118 10.96 -9.93 -8.71
CA ILE A 118 10.32 -9.18 -9.82
C ILE A 118 10.87 -9.70 -11.14
N VAL A 119 9.98 -10.11 -12.05
CA VAL A 119 10.33 -10.68 -13.36
C VAL A 119 9.72 -9.93 -14.54
N GLN A 120 8.64 -9.15 -14.31
CA GLN A 120 8.03 -8.26 -15.31
C GLN A 120 7.58 -6.95 -14.66
N ALA A 121 7.63 -5.86 -15.42
CA ALA A 121 7.04 -4.57 -15.11
C ALA A 121 6.28 -4.08 -16.35
N ASP A 122 5.04 -3.66 -16.20
CA ASP A 122 4.15 -3.15 -17.25
C ASP A 122 4.10 -4.03 -18.51
N GLY A 123 4.00 -5.34 -18.29
CA GLY A 123 3.94 -6.35 -19.35
C GLY A 123 5.27 -6.69 -20.03
N LEU A 124 6.36 -6.04 -19.67
CA LEU A 124 7.69 -6.30 -20.23
C LEU A 124 8.55 -7.10 -19.27
N ASN A 125 9.32 -8.06 -19.80
CA ASN A 125 10.29 -8.80 -19.02
C ASN A 125 11.42 -7.88 -18.56
N VAL A 126 11.77 -7.98 -17.28
CA VAL A 126 12.90 -7.26 -16.71
C VAL A 126 13.97 -8.25 -16.24
N ARG A 127 15.20 -7.77 -16.05
CA ARG A 127 16.21 -8.56 -15.35
C ARG A 127 15.70 -8.88 -13.94
N PRO A 128 15.64 -10.15 -13.54
CA PRO A 128 15.08 -10.53 -12.24
C PRO A 128 15.78 -9.82 -11.08
N VAL A 129 14.99 -9.26 -10.16
CA VAL A 129 15.48 -8.56 -8.97
C VAL A 129 14.75 -9.11 -7.75
N GLU A 130 15.53 -9.54 -6.75
CA GLU A 130 14.98 -9.94 -5.45
C GLU A 130 14.84 -8.75 -4.52
N VAL A 131 13.66 -8.62 -3.94
CA VAL A 131 13.30 -7.55 -2.99
C VAL A 131 12.49 -8.11 -1.82
N ASP A 132 12.47 -7.40 -0.71
CA ASP A 132 11.56 -7.67 0.41
C ASP A 132 10.23 -6.96 0.23
N GLU A 133 10.25 -5.84 -0.49
CA GLU A 133 9.12 -4.97 -0.76
C GLU A 133 9.39 -4.18 -2.04
N PHE A 134 8.32 -3.85 -2.75
CA PHE A 134 8.38 -2.88 -3.86
C PHE A 134 7.17 -1.94 -3.81
N GLN A 135 7.33 -0.78 -4.39
CA GLN A 135 6.25 0.19 -4.56
C GLN A 135 5.62 0.00 -5.94
N ILE A 136 4.28 0.09 -6.00
CA ILE A 136 3.50 0.03 -7.24
C ILE A 136 2.61 1.28 -7.34
N GLY A 137 2.84 2.08 -8.37
CA GLY A 137 2.05 3.26 -8.70
C GLY A 137 0.72 2.91 -9.35
N VAL A 138 -0.15 3.91 -9.49
CA VAL A 138 -1.44 3.75 -10.17
C VAL A 138 -1.20 3.35 -11.63
N ALA A 139 -1.99 2.40 -12.12
CA ALA A 139 -1.92 1.80 -13.46
C ALA A 139 -0.66 0.97 -13.75
N GLU A 140 0.27 0.83 -12.81
CA GLU A 140 1.42 -0.06 -12.98
C GLU A 140 1.04 -1.53 -12.76
N THR A 141 1.82 -2.42 -13.38
CA THR A 141 1.70 -3.86 -13.20
C THR A 141 3.07 -4.49 -12.94
N TYR A 142 3.12 -5.45 -12.01
CA TYR A 142 4.32 -6.23 -11.72
C TYR A 142 4.00 -7.72 -11.66
N ASP A 143 4.83 -8.53 -12.32
CA ASP A 143 4.83 -9.98 -12.09
C ASP A 143 5.98 -10.34 -11.16
N VAL A 144 5.64 -10.97 -10.05
CA VAL A 144 6.62 -11.41 -9.06
C VAL A 144 6.53 -12.92 -8.82
N ILE A 145 7.68 -13.55 -8.60
CA ILE A 145 7.77 -14.96 -8.22
C ILE A 145 8.07 -15.05 -6.73
N VAL A 146 7.32 -15.88 -6.04
CA VAL A 146 7.60 -16.31 -4.66
C VAL A 146 7.70 -17.84 -4.60
N THR A 147 8.49 -18.35 -3.67
CA THR A 147 8.65 -19.81 -3.48
C THR A 147 8.50 -20.13 -1.99
N PRO A 148 7.25 -20.18 -1.48
CA PRO A 148 7.01 -20.56 -0.09
C PRO A 148 7.33 -22.06 0.10
N THR A 149 8.20 -22.36 1.05
CA THR A 149 8.64 -23.76 1.33
C THR A 149 7.92 -24.38 2.52
N ASP A 150 7.38 -23.53 3.40
CA ASP A 150 6.72 -24.00 4.63
C ASP A 150 5.25 -24.33 4.42
N ASP A 151 4.72 -25.23 5.21
CA ASP A 151 3.28 -25.57 5.26
C ASP A 151 2.51 -24.58 6.18
N ARG A 152 2.72 -23.27 5.97
CA ARG A 152 2.04 -22.18 6.70
C ARG A 152 1.48 -21.14 5.76
N ALA A 153 0.54 -20.36 6.27
CA ALA A 153 -0.01 -19.23 5.54
C ALA A 153 0.87 -17.99 5.70
N TYR A 154 0.87 -17.12 4.68
CA TYR A 154 1.53 -15.83 4.64
C TYR A 154 0.53 -14.73 4.31
N THR A 155 0.74 -13.54 4.84
CA THR A 155 -0.07 -12.37 4.48
C THR A 155 0.61 -11.60 3.34
N LEU A 156 -0.08 -11.47 2.20
CA LEU A 156 0.24 -10.46 1.21
C LEU A 156 -0.31 -9.13 1.72
N VAL A 157 0.55 -8.13 1.80
CA VAL A 157 0.23 -6.77 2.27
C VAL A 157 0.41 -5.80 1.12
N ALA A 158 -0.60 -5.00 0.83
CA ALA A 158 -0.55 -3.82 -0.02
C ALA A 158 -0.84 -2.59 0.85
N GLU A 159 0.19 -2.04 1.45
CA GLU A 159 0.10 -0.91 2.37
C GLU A 159 0.13 0.40 1.60
N ALA A 160 -0.86 1.27 1.84
CA ALA A 160 -0.89 2.59 1.22
C ALA A 160 0.38 3.40 1.54
N ASN A 161 0.88 4.14 0.56
CA ASN A 161 2.14 4.87 0.67
C ASN A 161 2.13 5.87 1.85
N ASP A 162 0.99 6.49 2.13
CA ASP A 162 0.78 7.41 3.26
C ASP A 162 0.53 6.71 4.61
N ARG A 163 0.52 5.37 4.64
CA ARG A 163 0.27 4.54 5.84
C ARG A 163 -1.14 4.69 6.42
N SER A 164 -2.10 5.18 5.65
CA SER A 164 -3.48 5.35 6.11
C SER A 164 -4.26 4.03 6.23
N GLY A 165 -3.78 2.97 5.60
CA GLY A 165 -4.39 1.65 5.63
C GLY A 165 -3.68 0.65 4.72
N MET A 166 -4.24 -0.55 4.61
CA MET A 166 -3.72 -1.60 3.73
C MET A 166 -4.84 -2.47 3.16
N GLY A 167 -4.66 -2.91 1.92
CA GLY A 167 -5.29 -4.12 1.40
C GLY A 167 -4.48 -5.34 1.84
N ARG A 168 -5.15 -6.46 2.08
CA ARG A 168 -4.48 -7.71 2.44
C ARG A 168 -5.11 -8.92 1.79
N ALA A 169 -4.28 -9.95 1.60
CA ALA A 169 -4.71 -11.26 1.15
C ALA A 169 -3.91 -12.34 1.87
N THR A 170 -4.34 -13.57 1.78
CA THR A 170 -3.60 -14.73 2.32
C THR A 170 -3.04 -15.56 1.17
N LEU A 171 -1.77 -15.93 1.28
CA LEU A 171 -1.14 -16.96 0.47
C LEU A 171 -0.99 -18.20 1.36
N ALA A 172 -1.65 -19.31 1.01
CA ALA A 172 -1.77 -20.48 1.89
C ALA A 172 -1.67 -21.82 1.16
N PRO A 173 -1.15 -22.87 1.80
CA PRO A 173 -1.14 -24.21 1.22
C PRO A 173 -2.54 -24.86 1.17
N ARG A 174 -3.47 -24.42 2.01
CA ARG A 174 -4.86 -24.90 2.08
C ARG A 174 -5.85 -23.78 2.33
N ALA A 175 -7.07 -23.95 1.83
CA ALA A 175 -8.17 -23.05 2.13
C ALA A 175 -8.50 -23.00 3.64
N GLY A 176 -8.99 -21.86 4.10
CA GLY A 176 -9.36 -21.64 5.50
C GLY A 176 -8.20 -21.30 6.45
N MET A 177 -6.95 -21.34 5.98
CA MET A 177 -5.81 -20.88 6.77
C MET A 177 -5.77 -19.38 6.83
N SER A 178 -5.27 -18.84 7.93
CA SER A 178 -5.00 -17.41 8.13
C SER A 178 -3.56 -17.18 8.53
N ALA A 179 -3.06 -15.99 8.24
CA ALA A 179 -1.73 -15.55 8.64
C ALA A 179 -1.82 -14.29 9.49
N GLN A 180 -0.79 -14.03 10.29
CA GLN A 180 -0.70 -12.82 11.09
C GLN A 180 -0.65 -11.60 10.16
N VAL A 181 -1.53 -10.64 10.40
CA VAL A 181 -1.54 -9.34 9.71
C VAL A 181 -0.57 -8.42 10.44
N PRO A 182 0.49 -7.90 9.78
CA PRO A 182 1.40 -6.98 10.42
C PRO A 182 0.71 -5.64 10.71
N PRO A 183 1.16 -4.89 11.71
CA PRO A 183 0.68 -3.52 11.92
C PRO A 183 1.09 -2.61 10.75
N LEU A 184 0.36 -1.51 10.60
CA LEU A 184 0.79 -0.41 9.72
C LEU A 184 2.14 0.13 10.22
N ARG A 185 2.99 0.50 9.26
CA ARG A 185 4.26 1.17 9.57
C ARG A 185 4.03 2.61 10.01
N GLU A 186 5.08 3.23 10.53
CA GLU A 186 5.06 4.66 10.78
C GLU A 186 4.93 5.44 9.47
N ARG A 187 4.20 6.55 9.52
CA ARG A 187 4.01 7.42 8.36
C ARG A 187 5.36 7.98 7.90
N PRO A 188 5.62 8.02 6.59
CA PRO A 188 6.80 8.68 6.07
C PRO A 188 6.66 10.19 6.22
N LEU A 189 7.77 10.86 6.53
CA LEU A 189 7.90 12.31 6.45
C LEU A 189 8.89 12.64 5.35
N ALA A 190 8.45 13.38 4.34
CA ALA A 190 9.34 13.86 3.32
C ALA A 190 10.33 14.88 3.92
N THR A 191 11.57 14.86 3.46
CA THR A 191 12.60 15.81 3.87
C THR A 191 13.00 16.71 2.72
N MET A 192 13.57 17.88 3.03
CA MET A 192 14.06 18.83 2.02
C MET A 192 15.45 18.47 1.45
N LYS A 193 15.99 17.32 1.86
CA LYS A 193 17.32 16.83 1.43
C LYS A 193 17.21 15.82 0.31
#